data_d4bd5b34bd6443e1fc92784b4edd83df
#
_entry.id   d4bd5b34bd6443e1fc92784b4edd83df
#
_cell.length_a   1.000
_cell.length_b   1.000
_cell.length_c   1.000
_cell.angle_alpha   90.00
_cell.angle_beta   90.00
_cell.angle_gamma   90.00
#
_symmetry.space_group_name_H-M   'P 1'
#
loop_
_entity.id
_entity.type
_entity.pdbx_description
1 polymer ?
#
loop_
_entity_poly.entity_id
_entity_poly.type
_entity_poly.pdbx_seq_one_letter_code
_entity_poly.pdbx_strand_id
1 'polypeptide(L)'
;MDSSEVIASETRHYELVLMVHPDQSEQVPGMIDRCKSFVTTRGGTVHRVEDWGRRQLAYPILKVAKAHYLLFNIECSKSDVRELDRSFKFNDAIIRHLCVLSSGIPEGSSAMMRVVQQEAAKKVEVGVSSQEN
;
A
#
# COMPACT_ATOMS: atom_id res chain seq x y z
N MET A 1 32.93 8.75 -11.75
CA MET A 1 31.78 7.91 -11.34
C MET A 1 31.92 6.58 -12.06
N ASP A 2 31.91 5.48 -11.33
CA ASP A 2 32.01 4.19 -11.96
C ASP A 2 30.62 3.67 -12.37
N SER A 3 30.58 2.62 -13.19
CA SER A 3 29.34 2.07 -13.73
C SER A 3 28.44 1.44 -12.66
N SER A 4 29.00 0.96 -11.55
CA SER A 4 28.20 0.35 -10.48
C SER A 4 27.40 1.40 -9.71
N GLU A 5 27.92 2.62 -9.53
CA GLU A 5 27.20 3.72 -8.91
C GLU A 5 26.02 4.16 -9.79
N VAL A 6 26.23 4.24 -11.10
CA VAL A 6 25.17 4.58 -12.05
C VAL A 6 24.05 3.53 -12.02
N ILE A 7 24.40 2.25 -12.01
CA ILE A 7 23.43 1.14 -11.93
C ILE A 7 22.69 1.17 -10.60
N ALA A 8 23.39 1.41 -9.48
CA ALA A 8 22.78 1.45 -8.14
C ALA A 8 21.79 2.61 -7.99
N SER A 9 21.99 3.72 -8.71
CA SER A 9 21.09 4.88 -8.66
C SER A 9 19.94 4.80 -9.67
N GLU A 10 19.91 3.78 -10.53
CA GLU A 10 18.83 3.61 -11.50
C GLU A 10 17.50 3.36 -10.76
N THR A 11 16.49 4.16 -11.08
CA THR A 11 15.17 4.02 -10.49
C THR A 11 14.25 3.18 -11.37
N ARG A 12 13.33 2.49 -10.72
CA ARG A 12 12.30 1.68 -11.36
C ARG A 12 10.97 1.89 -10.66
N HIS A 13 9.91 1.51 -11.32
CA HIS A 13 8.56 1.62 -10.77
C HIS A 13 8.17 0.30 -10.10
N TYR A 14 7.64 0.41 -8.87
CA TYR A 14 7.18 -0.74 -8.09
C TYR A 14 5.79 -0.52 -7.57
N GLU A 15 5.05 -1.60 -7.48
CA GLU A 15 3.75 -1.64 -6.81
C GLU A 15 3.89 -2.49 -5.54
N LEU A 16 3.51 -1.90 -4.42
CA LEU A 16 3.57 -2.55 -3.10
C LEU A 16 2.16 -2.73 -2.58
N VAL A 17 1.83 -3.94 -2.16
CA VAL A 17 0.56 -4.22 -1.46
C VAL A 17 0.90 -4.71 -0.06
N LEU A 18 0.35 -4.03 0.94
CA LEU A 18 0.52 -4.41 2.35
C LEU A 18 -0.81 -4.91 2.90
N MET A 19 -0.75 -6.00 3.64
CA MET A 19 -1.89 -6.51 4.40
C MET A 19 -1.56 -6.37 5.88
N VAL A 20 -2.25 -5.43 6.53
CA VAL A 20 -2.03 -5.10 7.94
C VAL A 20 -3.04 -5.86 8.78
N HIS A 21 -2.59 -6.39 9.93
CA HIS A 21 -3.47 -7.07 10.87
C HIS A 21 -4.65 -6.16 11.22
N PRO A 22 -5.90 -6.64 11.19
CA PRO A 22 -7.08 -5.79 11.39
C PRO A 22 -7.10 -5.09 12.73
N ASP A 23 -6.51 -5.68 13.78
CA ASP A 23 -6.42 -5.06 15.10
C ASP A 23 -5.38 -3.94 15.16
N GLN A 24 -4.58 -3.79 14.12
CA GLN A 24 -3.53 -2.77 14.03
C GLN A 24 -3.86 -1.67 13.01
N SER A 25 -5.12 -1.54 12.61
CA SER A 25 -5.56 -0.53 11.65
C SER A 25 -5.24 0.90 12.07
N GLU A 26 -5.16 1.17 13.37
CA GLU A 26 -4.78 2.47 13.92
C GLU A 26 -3.36 2.89 13.57
N GLN A 27 -2.49 1.93 13.24
CA GLN A 27 -1.10 2.21 12.83
C GLN A 27 -0.98 2.57 11.36
N VAL A 28 -2.04 2.40 10.58
CA VAL A 28 -2.02 2.61 9.12
C VAL A 28 -1.56 4.01 8.71
N PRO A 29 -2.09 5.11 9.30
CA PRO A 29 -1.60 6.45 8.93
C PRO A 29 -0.10 6.61 9.15
N GLY A 30 0.42 6.11 10.27
CA GLY A 30 1.84 6.15 10.56
C GLY A 30 2.67 5.31 9.58
N MET A 31 2.16 4.15 9.16
CA MET A 31 2.82 3.31 8.16
C MET A 31 2.91 4.01 6.81
N ILE A 32 1.84 4.69 6.40
CA ILE A 32 1.79 5.45 5.16
C ILE A 32 2.85 6.56 5.21
N ASP A 33 2.89 7.33 6.29
CA ASP A 33 3.83 8.43 6.45
C ASP A 33 5.28 7.94 6.45
N ARG A 34 5.57 6.85 7.14
CA ARG A 34 6.92 6.26 7.17
C ARG A 34 7.35 5.76 5.80
N CYS A 35 6.45 5.12 5.06
CA CYS A 35 6.76 4.65 3.71
C CYS A 35 7.05 5.82 2.76
N LYS A 36 6.21 6.84 2.77
CA LYS A 36 6.43 8.06 1.97
C LYS A 36 7.75 8.73 2.31
N SER A 37 8.02 8.90 3.59
CA SER A 37 9.24 9.53 4.06
C SER A 37 10.48 8.74 3.67
N PHE A 38 10.44 7.42 3.83
CA PHE A 38 11.53 6.52 3.41
C PHE A 38 11.88 6.73 1.94
N VAL A 39 10.87 6.69 1.08
CA VAL A 39 11.06 6.83 -0.37
C VAL A 39 11.57 8.22 -0.75
N THR A 40 10.94 9.27 -0.24
CA THR A 40 11.25 10.65 -0.63
C THR A 40 12.61 11.10 -0.10
N THR A 41 13.00 10.73 1.11
CA THR A 41 14.30 11.10 1.67
C THR A 41 15.47 10.48 0.91
N ARG A 42 15.23 9.39 0.20
CA ARG A 42 16.23 8.72 -0.64
C ARG A 42 16.17 9.14 -2.11
N GLY A 43 15.44 10.20 -2.41
CA GLY A 43 15.33 10.75 -3.76
C GLY A 43 14.33 10.03 -4.66
N GLY A 44 13.52 9.14 -4.10
CA GLY A 44 12.46 8.48 -4.84
C GLY A 44 11.17 9.29 -4.86
N THR A 45 10.16 8.74 -5.52
CA THR A 45 8.85 9.39 -5.67
C THR A 45 7.74 8.40 -5.31
N VAL A 46 6.73 8.87 -4.57
CA VAL A 46 5.51 8.10 -4.32
C VAL A 46 4.44 8.65 -5.25
N HIS A 47 4.02 7.84 -6.21
CA HIS A 47 3.06 8.25 -7.24
C HIS A 47 1.62 8.06 -6.82
N ARG A 48 1.34 7.02 -6.04
CA ARG A 48 -0.03 6.70 -5.62
C ARG A 48 0.00 5.96 -4.30
N VAL A 49 -0.90 6.36 -3.39
CA VAL A 49 -1.16 5.64 -2.14
C VAL A 49 -2.66 5.45 -2.04
N GLU A 50 -3.08 4.21 -1.79
CA GLU A 50 -4.49 3.91 -1.60
C GLU A 50 -4.68 3.10 -0.32
N ASP A 51 -5.68 3.47 0.45
CA ASP A 51 -6.14 2.73 1.61
C ASP A 51 -7.46 2.05 1.23
N TRP A 52 -7.41 0.71 1.10
CA TRP A 52 -8.59 -0.05 0.71
C TRP A 52 -9.46 -0.46 1.89
N GLY A 53 -9.02 -0.18 3.11
CA GLY A 53 -9.73 -0.56 4.33
C GLY A 53 -9.61 -2.05 4.62
N ARG A 54 -10.41 -2.50 5.60
CA ARG A 54 -10.45 -3.91 5.99
C ARG A 54 -11.27 -4.70 4.97
N ARG A 55 -10.68 -5.79 4.47
CA ARG A 55 -11.30 -6.64 3.48
C ARG A 55 -11.12 -8.09 3.86
N GLN A 56 -12.10 -8.92 3.49
CA GLN A 56 -12.06 -10.35 3.78
C GLN A 56 -11.01 -11.03 2.92
N LEU A 57 -10.23 -11.91 3.55
CA LEU A 57 -9.23 -12.73 2.86
C LEU A 57 -9.92 -13.93 2.22
N ALA A 58 -9.36 -14.39 1.08
CA ALA A 58 -9.86 -15.60 0.41
C ALA A 58 -9.70 -16.84 1.31
N TYR A 59 -8.67 -16.83 2.15
CA TYR A 59 -8.41 -17.84 3.18
C TYR A 59 -7.70 -17.16 4.35
N PRO A 60 -7.85 -17.68 5.58
CA PRO A 60 -7.22 -17.04 6.75
C PRO A 60 -5.70 -17.04 6.65
N ILE A 61 -5.07 -15.95 7.11
CA ILE A 61 -3.62 -15.84 7.27
C ILE A 61 -3.36 -15.56 8.74
N LEU A 62 -2.47 -16.35 9.38
CA LEU A 62 -2.17 -16.22 10.81
C LEU A 62 -3.44 -16.20 11.67
N LYS A 63 -4.42 -17.03 11.30
CA LYS A 63 -5.72 -17.18 11.99
C LYS A 63 -6.63 -15.95 11.93
N VAL A 64 -6.33 -14.96 11.07
CA VAL A 64 -7.22 -13.82 10.83
C VAL A 64 -7.91 -13.96 9.48
N ALA A 65 -9.20 -13.63 9.45
CA ALA A 65 -10.02 -13.73 8.24
C ALA A 65 -10.06 -12.44 7.43
N LYS A 66 -9.64 -11.32 8.01
CA LYS A 66 -9.63 -10.01 7.37
C LYS A 66 -8.26 -9.36 7.49
N ALA A 67 -7.97 -8.43 6.60
CA ALA A 67 -6.76 -7.61 6.66
C ALA A 67 -7.10 -6.20 6.21
N HIS A 68 -6.32 -5.23 6.67
CA HIS A 68 -6.39 -3.85 6.20
C HIS A 68 -5.39 -3.71 5.05
N TYR A 69 -5.87 -3.40 3.86
CA TYR A 69 -5.05 -3.36 2.64
C TYR A 69 -4.58 -1.96 2.32
N LEU A 70 -3.29 -1.84 1.98
CA LEU A 70 -2.69 -0.60 1.48
C LEU A 70 -2.00 -0.88 0.15
N LEU A 71 -2.11 0.08 -0.78
CA LEU A 71 -1.42 0.03 -2.06
C LEU A 71 -0.51 1.25 -2.19
N PHE A 72 0.74 1.01 -2.62
CA PHE A 72 1.70 2.06 -2.93
C PHE A 72 2.24 1.84 -4.33
N ASN A 73 2.28 2.90 -5.14
CA ASN A 73 3.05 2.90 -6.38
C ASN A 73 4.20 3.88 -6.18
N ILE A 74 5.41 3.36 -6.23
CA ILE A 74 6.62 4.13 -5.94
C ILE A 74 7.63 4.00 -7.07
N GLU A 75 8.52 4.98 -7.12
CA GLU A 75 9.67 4.98 -8.02
C GLU A 75 10.92 5.18 -7.18
N CYS A 76 11.81 4.19 -7.17
CA CYS A 76 13.04 4.25 -6.38
C CYS A 76 14.04 3.25 -6.92
N SER A 77 15.24 3.24 -6.33
CA SER A 77 16.27 2.27 -6.70
C SER A 77 15.90 0.86 -6.22
N LYS A 78 16.48 -0.14 -6.85
CA LYS A 78 16.35 -1.54 -6.45
C LYS A 78 16.83 -1.76 -5.02
N SER A 79 17.90 -1.08 -4.64
CA SER A 79 18.46 -1.13 -3.28
C SER A 79 17.46 -0.60 -2.26
N ASP A 80 16.81 0.52 -2.55
CA ASP A 80 15.85 1.14 -1.64
C ASP A 80 14.59 0.30 -1.49
N VAL A 81 14.07 -0.27 -2.59
CA VAL A 81 12.87 -1.12 -2.49
C VAL A 81 13.15 -2.40 -1.70
N ARG A 82 14.35 -2.96 -1.82
CA ARG A 82 14.76 -4.14 -1.04
C ARG A 82 14.82 -3.83 0.46
N GLU A 83 15.34 -2.65 0.81
CA GLU A 83 15.41 -2.21 2.20
C GLU A 83 14.02 -1.98 2.78
N LEU A 84 13.14 -1.37 1.99
CA LEU A 84 11.74 -1.15 2.36
C LEU A 84 11.02 -2.49 2.57
N ASP A 85 11.19 -3.43 1.65
CA ASP A 85 10.61 -4.78 1.73
C ASP A 85 11.07 -5.50 3.00
N ARG A 86 12.36 -5.39 3.33
CA ARG A 86 12.91 -5.95 4.56
C ARG A 86 12.25 -5.34 5.80
N SER A 87 12.01 -4.02 5.80
CA SER A 87 11.36 -3.36 6.94
C SER A 87 9.94 -3.86 7.14
N PHE A 88 9.22 -4.16 6.07
CA PHE A 88 7.87 -4.75 6.16
C PHE A 88 7.91 -6.15 6.76
N LYS A 89 8.90 -6.95 6.39
CA LYS A 89 9.08 -8.31 6.90
C LYS A 89 9.24 -8.34 8.42
N PHE A 90 9.87 -7.33 8.99
CA PHE A 90 10.11 -7.25 10.42
C PHE A 90 9.06 -6.45 11.19
N ASN A 91 8.01 -6.00 10.54
CA ASN A 91 6.92 -5.28 11.19
C ASN A 91 5.79 -6.27 11.53
N ASP A 92 5.59 -6.50 12.83
CA ASP A 92 4.60 -7.48 13.32
C ASP A 92 3.17 -7.12 12.96
N ALA A 93 2.88 -5.85 12.68
CA ALA A 93 1.54 -5.43 12.25
C ALA A 93 1.23 -5.82 10.81
N ILE A 94 2.25 -6.11 9.99
CA ILE A 94 2.09 -6.49 8.59
C ILE A 94 2.10 -8.02 8.49
N ILE A 95 0.94 -8.61 8.14
CA ILE A 95 0.81 -10.05 8.06
C ILE A 95 1.26 -10.60 6.70
N ARG A 96 1.24 -9.78 5.67
CA ARG A 96 1.72 -10.14 4.34
C ARG A 96 2.03 -8.89 3.53
N HIS A 97 3.02 -8.99 2.66
CA HIS A 97 3.36 -7.90 1.74
C HIS A 97 3.80 -8.47 0.41
N LEU A 98 3.51 -7.74 -0.67
CA LEU A 98 3.89 -8.10 -2.03
C LEU A 98 4.54 -6.89 -2.69
N CYS A 99 5.63 -7.12 -3.42
CA CYS A 99 6.32 -6.08 -4.17
C CYS A 99 6.53 -6.60 -5.59
N VAL A 100 5.99 -5.89 -6.58
CA VAL A 100 6.14 -6.26 -7.98
C VAL A 100 6.60 -5.06 -8.80
N LEU A 101 7.31 -5.33 -9.89
CA LEU A 101 7.66 -4.31 -10.87
C LEU A 101 6.39 -3.82 -11.56
N SER A 102 6.28 -2.50 -11.71
CA SER A 102 5.19 -1.86 -12.41
C SER A 102 5.68 -1.29 -13.74
N SER A 103 4.78 -1.14 -14.70
CA SER A 103 5.12 -0.66 -16.04
C SER A 103 5.25 0.85 -16.16
N GLY A 104 4.97 1.62 -15.12
CA GLY A 104 5.09 3.08 -15.16
C GLY A 104 4.21 3.77 -14.13
N ILE A 105 3.97 5.06 -14.35
CA ILE A 105 3.18 5.88 -13.43
C ILE A 105 1.70 5.54 -13.60
N PRO A 106 1.00 5.18 -12.50
CA PRO A 106 -0.42 4.89 -12.57
C PRO A 106 -1.24 6.15 -12.82
N GLU A 107 -2.33 5.99 -13.56
CA GLU A 107 -3.28 7.08 -13.83
C GLU A 107 -4.56 6.87 -13.02
N GLY A 108 -4.92 7.86 -12.20
CA GLY A 108 -6.14 7.83 -11.40
C GLY A 108 -6.17 6.73 -10.35
N SER A 109 -7.38 6.37 -9.94
CA SER A 109 -7.61 5.33 -8.94
C SER A 109 -7.49 3.94 -9.57
N SER A 110 -7.00 2.97 -8.79
CA SER A 110 -6.96 1.57 -9.21
C SER A 110 -8.40 1.02 -9.34
N ALA A 111 -8.53 -0.10 -10.04
CA ALA A 111 -9.81 -0.80 -10.14
C ALA A 111 -10.36 -1.16 -8.75
N MET A 112 -9.49 -1.59 -7.84
CA MET A 112 -9.88 -1.92 -6.47
C MET A 112 -10.34 -0.69 -5.69
N MET A 113 -9.67 0.44 -5.86
CA MET A 113 -10.08 1.69 -5.18
C MET A 113 -11.44 2.18 -5.66
N ARG A 114 -11.77 1.97 -6.93
CA ARG A 114 -13.10 2.29 -7.46
C ARG A 114 -14.19 1.45 -6.78
N VAL A 115 -13.91 0.17 -6.52
CA VAL A 115 -14.83 -0.70 -5.76
C VAL A 115 -15.01 -0.16 -4.34
N VAL A 116 -13.93 0.21 -3.66
CA VAL A 116 -13.97 0.78 -2.30
C VAL A 116 -14.81 2.04 -2.27
N GLN A 117 -14.63 2.93 -3.24
CA GLN A 117 -15.40 4.17 -3.34
C GLN A 117 -16.89 3.91 -3.58
N GLN A 118 -17.23 2.92 -4.39
CA GLN A 118 -18.63 2.52 -4.63
C GLN A 118 -19.27 1.95 -3.37
N GLU A 119 -18.56 1.11 -2.63
CA GLU A 119 -19.05 0.54 -1.37
C GLU A 119 -19.31 1.65 -0.33
N ALA A 120 -18.42 2.62 -0.23
CA ALA A 120 -18.58 3.76 0.67
C ALA A 120 -19.80 4.60 0.29
N ALA A 121 -20.03 4.86 -0.99
CA ALA A 121 -21.19 5.58 -1.50
C ALA A 121 -22.49 4.82 -1.17
N LYS A 122 -22.53 3.51 -1.34
CA LYS A 122 -23.67 2.68 -0.98
C LYS A 122 -23.98 2.74 0.52
N LYS A 123 -22.97 2.70 1.35
CA LYS A 123 -23.16 2.82 2.82
C LYS A 123 -23.77 4.15 3.19
N VAL A 124 -23.35 5.24 2.54
CA VAL A 124 -23.92 6.58 2.77
C VAL A 124 -25.39 6.63 2.36
N GLU A 125 -25.74 6.09 1.19
CA GLU A 125 -27.11 6.01 0.71
C GLU A 125 -28.02 5.23 1.65
N VAL A 126 -27.57 4.06 2.10
CA VAL A 126 -28.31 3.23 3.06
C VAL A 126 -28.48 3.94 4.40
N GLY A 127 -27.44 4.64 4.87
CA GLY A 127 -27.51 5.43 6.10
C GLY A 127 -28.54 6.56 6.01
N VAL A 128 -28.58 7.27 4.90
CA VAL A 128 -29.56 8.33 4.65
C VAL A 128 -30.98 7.75 4.60
N SER A 129 -31.19 6.64 3.89
CA SER A 129 -32.49 5.98 3.79
C SER A 129 -33.00 5.54 5.17
N SER A 130 -32.16 4.98 6.02
CA SER A 130 -32.55 4.55 7.35
C SER A 130 -32.87 5.73 8.28
N GLN A 131 -32.30 6.91 8.05
CA GLN A 131 -32.59 8.12 8.83
C GLN A 131 -33.91 8.76 8.44
N GLU A 132 -34.38 8.57 7.23
CA GLU A 132 -35.65 9.12 6.76
C GLU A 132 -36.86 8.35 7.28
N ASN A 133 -36.67 7.16 7.82
CA ASN A 133 -37.71 6.34 8.41
C ASN A 133 -37.79 6.53 9.94
#